data_05510ee833fdad98d7675935372ae62c
#
_entry.id   05510ee833fdad98d7675935372ae62c
#
_cell.length_a   1.000
_cell.length_b   1.000
_cell.length_c   1.000
_cell.angle_alpha   90.00
_cell.angle_beta   90.00
_cell.angle_gamma   90.00
#
_symmetry.space_group_name_H-M   'P 1'
#
loop_
_entity.id
_entity.type
_entity.pdbx_description
1 polymer ?
#
loop_
_entity_poly.entity_id
_entity_poly.type
_entity_poly.pdbx_seq_one_letter_code
_entity_poly.pdbx_strand_id
1 'polypeptide(L)'
;MPRTKKEFPELVSEFGEDVFSCNETAVICKACSKPFPGARRFNLSQHIGTSSHQKALERLRKRQEEEARLQAATCMSDVAPFPLDLCRALLAADIPVYKLENPTLKNFLETYTTRIIPNESTLRKFYVHEIYEQKMAEIRESIGESAIWISIDETTDFMGRSVAHVIIGALNNNAPGRPYIMNCEIVERTNAHTVATVFYKSVEKLWQNEVRHEKVLLFVSDAAPYMIAAGKSLKVFFPNMIHVTCVAHALHRVAEQARKIFPNVDRLIASVKKIFLKAPLRVEAFRSMLGGIPLPPQPVVTRWGTWINAALYYGEHFEPLKNFVRSHLDSEDSTAIGEAQHLFGLESIRNDLV
;
A
#
# COMPACT_ATOMS: atom_id res chain seq x y z
N MET A 1 45.18 28.61 -38.00
CA MET A 1 45.40 28.41 -36.56
C MET A 1 44.38 27.37 -36.09
N PRO A 2 44.76 26.27 -35.41
CA PRO A 2 43.84 25.32 -34.88
C PRO A 2 43.01 25.99 -33.76
N ARG A 3 41.67 25.95 -33.82
CA ARG A 3 40.77 26.45 -32.79
C ARG A 3 40.96 25.61 -31.50
N THR A 4 41.41 26.27 -30.44
CA THR A 4 41.53 25.68 -29.10
C THR A 4 40.18 25.06 -28.66
N LYS A 5 40.23 23.83 -28.14
CA LYS A 5 39.07 23.14 -27.63
C LYS A 5 38.65 23.82 -26.32
N LYS A 6 37.46 24.44 -26.27
CA LYS A 6 36.92 25.07 -25.06
C LYS A 6 36.65 24.01 -24.00
N GLU A 7 36.92 24.36 -22.76
CA GLU A 7 36.57 23.51 -21.60
C GLU A 7 35.04 23.51 -21.33
N PHE A 8 34.55 22.50 -20.64
CA PHE A 8 33.10 22.34 -20.38
C PHE A 8 32.48 23.54 -19.65
N PRO A 9 33.11 24.15 -18.62
CA PRO A 9 32.56 25.35 -17.97
C PRO A 9 32.41 26.54 -18.92
N GLU A 10 33.38 26.75 -19.85
CA GLU A 10 33.32 27.82 -20.87
C GLU A 10 32.15 27.59 -21.84
N LEU A 11 31.89 26.33 -22.22
CA LEU A 11 30.73 25.97 -23.05
C LEU A 11 29.40 26.19 -22.32
N VAL A 12 29.30 25.86 -21.04
CA VAL A 12 28.11 26.10 -20.23
C VAL A 12 27.83 27.58 -20.08
N SER A 13 28.86 28.40 -19.82
CA SER A 13 28.73 29.85 -19.74
C SER A 13 28.33 30.49 -21.10
N GLU A 14 28.82 29.96 -22.22
CA GLU A 14 28.44 30.44 -23.56
C GLU A 14 27.00 30.11 -23.95
N PHE A 15 26.51 28.92 -23.59
CA PHE A 15 25.19 28.43 -23.99
C PHE A 15 24.08 28.64 -22.95
N GLY A 16 24.42 29.16 -21.77
CA GLY A 16 23.52 29.48 -20.66
C GLY A 16 23.54 28.46 -19.54
N GLU A 17 23.86 28.92 -18.34
CA GLU A 17 23.87 28.11 -17.09
C GLU A 17 22.49 27.69 -16.65
N ASP A 18 21.45 28.36 -17.12
CA ASP A 18 20.05 28.00 -16.91
C ASP A 18 19.63 26.75 -17.71
N VAL A 19 20.25 26.53 -18.88
CA VAL A 19 19.94 25.45 -19.81
C VAL A 19 20.90 24.26 -19.66
N PHE A 20 22.17 24.53 -19.36
CA PHE A 20 23.22 23.51 -19.26
C PHE A 20 23.91 23.51 -17.91
N SER A 21 24.41 22.34 -17.53
CA SER A 21 25.36 22.14 -16.44
C SER A 21 26.50 21.23 -16.91
N CYS A 22 27.60 21.20 -16.22
CA CYS A 22 28.69 20.27 -16.54
C CYS A 22 29.18 19.55 -15.28
N ASN A 23 29.75 18.38 -15.50
CA ASN A 23 30.59 17.66 -14.56
C ASN A 23 31.95 17.39 -15.24
N GLU A 24 32.84 16.64 -14.59
CA GLU A 24 34.15 16.32 -15.08
C GLU A 24 34.16 15.59 -16.44
N THR A 25 33.08 14.91 -16.80
CA THR A 25 32.99 13.98 -17.94
C THR A 25 32.10 14.46 -19.09
N ALA A 26 31.13 15.34 -18.82
CA ALA A 26 30.12 15.74 -19.80
C ALA A 26 29.47 17.10 -19.50
N VAL A 27 28.93 17.74 -20.55
CA VAL A 27 27.91 18.80 -20.42
C VAL A 27 26.54 18.17 -20.46
N ILE A 28 25.67 18.57 -19.58
CA ILE A 28 24.29 17.99 -19.40
C ILE A 28 23.27 19.07 -19.71
N CYS A 29 22.32 18.78 -20.61
CA CYS A 29 21.17 19.64 -20.84
C CYS A 29 20.15 19.47 -19.74
N LYS A 30 19.84 20.51 -18.97
CA LYS A 30 18.86 20.48 -17.85
C LYS A 30 17.44 20.24 -18.33
N ALA A 31 17.07 20.76 -19.51
CA ALA A 31 15.73 20.59 -20.07
C ALA A 31 15.44 19.19 -20.59
N CYS A 32 16.44 18.53 -21.20
CA CYS A 32 16.30 17.22 -21.84
C CYS A 32 16.91 16.08 -21.01
N SER A 33 17.62 16.37 -19.92
CA SER A 33 18.42 15.42 -19.12
C SER A 33 19.45 14.63 -19.97
N LYS A 34 19.86 15.18 -21.11
CA LYS A 34 20.74 14.51 -22.06
C LYS A 34 22.20 14.87 -21.79
N PRO A 35 23.10 13.90 -21.55
CA PRO A 35 24.53 14.13 -21.42
C PRO A 35 25.23 14.24 -22.81
N PHE A 36 26.23 15.08 -22.88
CA PHE A 36 27.12 15.27 -24.03
C PHE A 36 28.57 15.00 -23.61
N PRO A 37 29.02 13.74 -23.61
CA PRO A 37 30.43 13.41 -23.34
C PRO A 37 31.30 13.97 -24.42
N GLY A 38 32.38 14.68 -24.04
CA GLY A 38 33.26 15.34 -24.99
C GLY A 38 32.56 16.44 -25.79
N ALA A 39 31.64 17.18 -25.18
CA ALA A 39 30.86 18.24 -25.79
C ALA A 39 31.71 19.19 -26.63
N ARG A 40 31.21 19.57 -27.82
CA ARG A 40 31.75 20.62 -28.70
C ARG A 40 30.65 21.64 -28.97
N ARG A 41 31.04 22.88 -29.21
CA ARG A 41 30.15 23.99 -29.56
C ARG A 41 29.10 23.59 -30.60
N PHE A 42 29.54 22.90 -31.67
CA PHE A 42 28.65 22.42 -32.73
C PHE A 42 27.54 21.50 -32.25
N ASN A 43 27.88 20.55 -31.40
CA ASN A 43 26.89 19.55 -30.88
C ASN A 43 25.83 20.21 -30.00
N LEU A 44 26.22 21.18 -29.16
CA LEU A 44 25.30 21.93 -28.32
C LEU A 44 24.42 22.86 -29.15
N SER A 45 25.00 23.56 -30.13
CA SER A 45 24.26 24.42 -31.04
C SER A 45 23.22 23.63 -31.85
N GLN A 46 23.57 22.47 -32.39
CA GLN A 46 22.62 21.59 -33.05
C GLN A 46 21.49 21.11 -32.11
N HIS A 47 21.83 20.71 -30.88
CA HIS A 47 20.87 20.26 -29.94
C HIS A 47 19.82 21.33 -29.57
N ILE A 48 20.26 22.57 -29.32
CA ILE A 48 19.38 23.71 -29.02
C ILE A 48 18.39 23.99 -30.17
N GLY A 49 18.81 23.81 -31.41
CA GLY A 49 18.00 23.99 -32.61
C GLY A 49 16.92 22.92 -32.81
N THR A 50 16.91 21.81 -32.05
CA THR A 50 15.92 20.73 -32.24
C THR A 50 14.58 21.13 -31.69
N SER A 51 13.49 20.76 -32.37
CA SER A 51 12.10 20.97 -31.89
C SER A 51 11.80 20.25 -30.58
N SER A 52 12.48 19.12 -30.36
CA SER A 52 12.38 18.36 -29.09
C SER A 52 12.96 19.13 -27.90
N HIS A 53 14.15 19.76 -28.10
CA HIS A 53 14.77 20.60 -27.07
C HIS A 53 13.92 21.85 -26.78
N GLN A 54 13.39 22.52 -27.78
CA GLN A 54 12.56 23.71 -27.61
C GLN A 54 11.30 23.42 -26.83
N LYS A 55 10.62 22.28 -27.12
CA LYS A 55 9.44 21.83 -26.34
C LYS A 55 9.81 21.46 -24.90
N ALA A 56 10.96 20.84 -24.68
CA ALA A 56 11.44 20.51 -23.34
C ALA A 56 11.78 21.77 -22.53
N LEU A 57 12.41 22.75 -23.15
CA LEU A 57 12.76 24.04 -22.55
C LEU A 57 11.51 24.85 -22.17
N GLU A 58 10.50 24.87 -23.04
CA GLU A 58 9.22 25.51 -22.74
C GLU A 58 8.51 24.86 -21.54
N ARG A 59 8.51 23.52 -21.46
CA ARG A 59 7.99 22.80 -20.30
C ARG A 59 8.76 23.12 -19.01
N LEU A 60 10.08 23.21 -19.10
CA LEU A 60 10.93 23.56 -17.96
C LEU A 60 10.62 24.96 -17.45
N ARG A 61 10.50 25.95 -18.36
CA ARG A 61 10.16 27.34 -18.03
C ARG A 61 8.78 27.47 -17.39
N LYS A 62 7.75 26.85 -17.98
CA LYS A 62 6.41 26.84 -17.42
C LYS A 62 6.40 26.25 -16.01
N ARG A 63 7.17 25.20 -15.79
CA ARG A 63 7.30 24.57 -14.48
C ARG A 63 7.99 25.48 -13.45
N GLN A 64 9.07 26.17 -13.84
CA GLN A 64 9.77 27.13 -12.98
C GLN A 64 8.91 28.34 -12.64
N GLU A 65 8.14 28.85 -13.59
CA GLU A 65 7.18 29.95 -13.37
C GLU A 65 6.06 29.52 -12.41
N GLU A 66 5.57 28.32 -12.55
CA GLU A 66 4.54 27.76 -11.65
C GLU A 66 5.08 27.54 -10.23
N GLU A 67 6.30 27.02 -10.10
CA GLU A 67 7.01 26.85 -8.82
C GLU A 67 7.26 28.22 -8.15
N ALA A 68 7.70 29.21 -8.90
CA ALA A 68 7.92 30.58 -8.39
C ALA A 68 6.61 31.27 -7.94
N ARG A 69 5.51 31.07 -8.70
CA ARG A 69 4.19 31.59 -8.32
C ARG A 69 3.67 30.94 -7.04
N LEU A 70 3.86 29.63 -6.89
CA LEU A 70 3.49 28.90 -5.69
C LEU A 70 4.32 29.32 -4.47
N GLN A 71 5.62 29.54 -4.63
CA GLN A 71 6.49 30.05 -3.57
C GLN A 71 6.09 31.49 -3.14
N ALA A 72 5.79 32.35 -4.10
CA ALA A 72 5.32 33.71 -3.80
C ALA A 72 3.96 33.73 -3.07
N ALA A 73 3.05 32.82 -3.42
CA ALA A 73 1.77 32.66 -2.74
C ALA A 73 1.91 32.13 -1.30
N THR A 74 2.96 31.35 -1.03
CA THR A 74 3.22 30.77 0.30
C THR A 74 3.79 31.79 1.29
N CYS A 75 4.47 32.83 0.81
CA CYS A 75 5.07 33.86 1.67
C CYS A 75 4.10 34.91 2.23
N MET A 76 2.82 34.87 1.91
CA MET A 76 1.90 35.97 2.21
C MET A 76 0.75 35.69 3.19
N SER A 77 0.71 34.55 3.90
CA SER A 77 -0.36 34.35 4.92
C SER A 77 0.01 33.42 6.05
N ASP A 78 -0.32 33.79 7.29
CA ASP A 78 -0.35 32.97 8.52
C ASP A 78 -1.43 31.85 8.48
N VAL A 79 -2.08 31.65 7.36
CA VAL A 79 -3.03 30.57 7.11
C VAL A 79 -2.31 29.46 6.39
N ALA A 80 -2.46 28.24 6.86
CA ALA A 80 -1.89 27.05 6.22
C ALA A 80 -2.07 27.13 4.69
N PRO A 81 -1.00 26.98 3.90
CA PRO A 81 -1.08 27.25 2.47
C PRO A 81 -2.09 26.29 1.84
N PHE A 82 -3.04 26.83 1.08
CA PHE A 82 -4.09 26.05 0.40
C PHE A 82 -3.59 24.75 -0.27
N PRO A 83 -2.40 24.71 -0.93
CA PRO A 83 -1.87 23.47 -1.46
C PRO A 83 -1.62 22.37 -0.42
N LEU A 84 -1.19 22.74 0.79
CA LEU A 84 -0.97 21.78 1.88
C LEU A 84 -2.30 21.20 2.36
N ASP A 85 -3.31 22.06 2.57
CA ASP A 85 -4.63 21.63 3.01
C ASP A 85 -5.36 20.81 1.94
N LEU A 86 -5.23 21.20 0.66
CA LEU A 86 -5.74 20.43 -0.46
C LEU A 86 -5.09 19.04 -0.50
N CYS A 87 -3.76 18.95 -0.37
CA CYS A 87 -3.04 17.69 -0.34
C CYS A 87 -3.49 16.83 0.85
N ARG A 88 -3.61 17.42 2.04
CA ARG A 88 -4.09 16.74 3.25
C ARG A 88 -5.52 16.22 3.08
N ALA A 89 -6.41 17.01 2.51
CA ALA A 89 -7.79 16.62 2.25
C ALA A 89 -7.88 15.45 1.26
N LEU A 90 -7.09 15.47 0.17
CA LEU A 90 -7.03 14.37 -0.79
C LEU A 90 -6.53 13.08 -0.16
N LEU A 91 -5.44 13.15 0.61
CA LEU A 91 -4.88 11.98 1.31
C LEU A 91 -5.86 11.42 2.35
N ALA A 92 -6.53 12.29 3.12
CA ALA A 92 -7.50 11.88 4.12
C ALA A 92 -8.78 11.25 3.52
N ALA A 93 -9.13 11.64 2.29
CA ALA A 93 -10.28 11.11 1.56
C ALA A 93 -9.93 9.91 0.65
N ASP A 94 -8.71 9.37 0.72
CA ASP A 94 -8.19 8.32 -0.17
C ASP A 94 -8.28 8.66 -1.67
N ILE A 95 -8.22 9.96 -1.99
CA ILE A 95 -8.23 10.43 -3.37
C ILE A 95 -6.79 10.53 -3.88
N PRO A 96 -6.41 9.73 -4.87
CA PRO A 96 -5.06 9.80 -5.43
C PRO A 96 -4.75 11.18 -6.00
N VAL A 97 -3.60 11.76 -5.63
CA VAL A 97 -3.21 13.13 -6.02
C VAL A 97 -3.16 13.34 -7.55
N TYR A 98 -2.90 12.28 -8.34
CA TYR A 98 -2.92 12.38 -9.80
C TYR A 98 -4.31 12.75 -10.37
N LYS A 99 -5.38 12.58 -9.59
CA LYS A 99 -6.73 13.00 -10.01
C LYS A 99 -6.84 14.51 -10.25
N LEU A 100 -5.95 15.31 -9.67
CA LEU A 100 -5.89 16.75 -9.93
C LEU A 100 -5.38 17.09 -11.35
N GLU A 101 -4.77 16.15 -12.06
CA GLU A 101 -4.43 16.33 -13.48
C GLU A 101 -5.68 16.26 -14.40
N ASN A 102 -6.83 15.79 -13.89
CA ASN A 102 -8.07 15.80 -14.64
C ASN A 102 -8.54 17.24 -14.88
N PRO A 103 -8.68 17.68 -16.16
CA PRO A 103 -9.01 19.07 -16.48
C PRO A 103 -10.34 19.55 -15.87
N THR A 104 -11.34 18.67 -15.83
CA THR A 104 -12.67 19.00 -15.28
C THR A 104 -12.59 19.29 -13.79
N LEU A 105 -11.90 18.43 -13.03
CA LEU A 105 -11.70 18.63 -11.59
C LEU A 105 -10.86 19.87 -11.31
N LYS A 106 -9.78 20.05 -12.07
CA LYS A 106 -8.89 21.21 -11.92
C LYS A 106 -9.63 22.50 -12.19
N ASN A 107 -10.36 22.62 -13.31
CA ASN A 107 -11.16 23.79 -13.65
C ASN A 107 -12.24 24.07 -12.61
N PHE A 108 -12.92 23.04 -12.11
CA PHE A 108 -13.91 23.18 -11.05
C PHE A 108 -13.28 23.83 -9.80
N LEU A 109 -12.17 23.24 -9.33
CA LEU A 109 -11.48 23.77 -8.14
C LEU A 109 -10.98 25.21 -8.35
N GLU A 110 -10.35 25.52 -9.49
CA GLU A 110 -9.86 26.87 -9.82
C GLU A 110 -11.00 27.89 -9.89
N THR A 111 -12.15 27.50 -10.48
CA THR A 111 -13.32 28.38 -10.59
C THR A 111 -13.91 28.74 -9.23
N TYR A 112 -14.09 27.76 -8.34
CA TYR A 112 -14.80 27.98 -7.08
C TYR A 112 -13.90 28.36 -5.92
N THR A 113 -12.59 28.06 -5.98
CA THR A 113 -11.63 28.49 -4.93
C THR A 113 -10.88 29.76 -5.28
N THR A 114 -10.92 30.19 -6.53
CA THR A 114 -10.11 31.32 -7.08
C THR A 114 -8.61 31.13 -6.83
N ARG A 115 -8.15 29.87 -6.66
CA ARG A 115 -6.77 29.55 -6.34
C ARG A 115 -6.14 28.69 -7.43
N ILE A 116 -4.84 28.84 -7.62
CA ILE A 116 -4.08 27.99 -8.54
C ILE A 116 -3.96 26.59 -7.93
N ILE A 117 -4.40 25.59 -8.68
CA ILE A 117 -4.28 24.18 -8.27
C ILE A 117 -2.91 23.65 -8.69
N PRO A 118 -2.08 23.21 -7.73
CA PRO A 118 -0.77 22.66 -8.01
C PRO A 118 -0.88 21.34 -8.80
N ASN A 119 0.15 21.04 -9.60
CA ASN A 119 0.24 19.76 -10.27
C ASN A 119 0.62 18.63 -9.31
N GLU A 120 0.40 17.36 -9.73
CA GLU A 120 0.73 16.19 -8.95
C GLU A 120 2.19 16.17 -8.48
N SER A 121 3.11 16.49 -9.39
CA SER A 121 4.56 16.49 -9.11
C SER A 121 4.93 17.46 -7.98
N THR A 122 4.33 18.65 -7.96
CA THR A 122 4.53 19.64 -6.90
C THR A 122 3.98 19.15 -5.56
N LEU A 123 2.76 18.58 -5.56
CA LEU A 123 2.17 18.04 -4.34
C LEU A 123 3.01 16.90 -3.75
N ARG A 124 3.44 15.95 -4.57
CA ARG A 124 4.26 14.82 -4.12
C ARG A 124 5.62 15.26 -3.58
N LYS A 125 6.28 16.18 -4.29
CA LYS A 125 7.64 16.59 -3.96
C LYS A 125 7.72 17.43 -2.67
N PHE A 126 6.77 18.32 -2.47
CA PHE A 126 6.85 19.30 -1.37
C PHE A 126 5.84 18.99 -0.25
N TYR A 127 4.57 18.82 -0.57
CA TYR A 127 3.52 18.80 0.46
C TYR A 127 3.29 17.42 1.07
N VAL A 128 3.42 16.33 0.30
CA VAL A 128 3.32 14.96 0.86
C VAL A 128 4.42 14.72 1.89
N HIS A 129 5.64 15.19 1.59
CA HIS A 129 6.76 15.06 2.53
C HIS A 129 6.53 15.88 3.80
N GLU A 130 6.06 17.11 3.68
CA GLU A 130 5.74 17.96 4.82
C GLU A 130 4.63 17.34 5.71
N ILE A 131 3.56 16.83 5.10
CA ILE A 131 2.49 16.12 5.82
C ILE A 131 3.04 14.88 6.53
N TYR A 132 3.95 14.14 5.88
CA TYR A 132 4.62 13.00 6.48
C TYR A 132 5.44 13.40 7.72
N GLU A 133 6.24 14.46 7.65
CA GLU A 133 7.05 14.91 8.79
C GLU A 133 6.17 15.43 9.94
N GLN A 134 5.11 16.17 9.64
CA GLN A 134 4.11 16.58 10.63
C GLN A 134 3.49 15.37 11.31
N LYS A 135 3.12 14.34 10.54
CA LYS A 135 2.54 13.10 11.07
C LYS A 135 3.53 12.31 11.92
N MET A 136 4.78 12.28 11.51
CA MET A 136 5.85 11.66 12.31
C MET A 136 6.08 12.39 13.63
N ALA A 137 6.01 13.73 13.64
CA ALA A 137 6.10 14.52 14.87
C ALA A 137 4.92 14.21 15.81
N GLU A 138 3.69 14.17 15.30
CA GLU A 138 2.50 13.77 16.08
C GLU A 138 2.64 12.36 16.69
N ILE A 139 3.17 11.41 15.92
CA ILE A 139 3.41 10.03 16.41
C ILE A 139 4.43 10.03 17.55
N ARG A 140 5.55 10.75 17.38
CA ARG A 140 6.58 10.88 18.41
C ARG A 140 6.04 11.51 19.70
N GLU A 141 5.27 12.58 19.57
CA GLU A 141 4.62 13.24 20.69
C GLU A 141 3.61 12.32 21.39
N SER A 142 2.77 11.60 20.62
CA SER A 142 1.79 10.67 21.17
C SER A 142 2.43 9.48 21.91
N ILE A 143 3.56 8.98 21.44
CA ILE A 143 4.31 7.89 22.10
C ILE A 143 5.09 8.44 23.30
N GLY A 144 5.71 9.61 23.17
CA GLY A 144 6.45 10.29 24.24
C GLY A 144 7.50 9.38 24.90
N GLU A 145 7.43 9.30 26.22
CA GLU A 145 8.32 8.48 27.04
C GLU A 145 7.79 7.05 27.30
N SER A 146 6.69 6.67 26.67
CA SER A 146 6.08 5.35 26.91
C SER A 146 6.95 4.23 26.37
N ALA A 147 6.86 3.06 27.00
CA ALA A 147 7.30 1.82 26.39
C ALA A 147 6.42 1.49 25.17
N ILE A 148 6.97 0.77 24.21
CA ILE A 148 6.28 0.46 22.96
C ILE A 148 6.16 -1.03 22.69
N TRP A 149 5.14 -1.37 21.91
CA TRP A 149 5.05 -2.63 21.21
C TRP A 149 5.24 -2.39 19.70
N ILE A 150 5.77 -3.40 19.02
CA ILE A 150 6.00 -3.39 17.58
C ILE A 150 5.38 -4.65 17.00
N SER A 151 4.62 -4.52 15.93
CA SER A 151 4.13 -5.66 15.14
C SER A 151 4.69 -5.58 13.74
N ILE A 152 5.20 -6.70 13.23
CA ILE A 152 5.61 -6.84 11.82
C ILE A 152 4.78 -7.95 11.21
N ASP A 153 4.16 -7.62 10.08
CA ASP A 153 3.42 -8.55 9.25
C ASP A 153 3.83 -8.38 7.79
N GLU A 154 3.80 -9.46 7.03
CA GLU A 154 4.16 -9.48 5.62
C GLU A 154 2.93 -9.75 4.77
N THR A 155 2.81 -9.02 3.69
CA THR A 155 1.78 -9.25 2.69
C THR A 155 2.37 -9.18 1.27
N THR A 156 1.63 -9.68 0.31
CA THR A 156 1.98 -9.55 -1.10
C THR A 156 1.10 -8.49 -1.74
N ASP A 157 1.72 -7.50 -2.41
CA ASP A 157 0.98 -6.47 -3.13
C ASP A 157 0.41 -7.02 -4.46
N PHE A 158 -0.37 -6.17 -5.16
CA PHE A 158 -0.99 -6.54 -6.44
C PHE A 158 0.02 -6.79 -7.58
N MET A 159 1.27 -6.36 -7.41
CA MET A 159 2.38 -6.63 -8.32
C MET A 159 3.14 -7.92 -7.98
N GLY A 160 2.72 -8.64 -6.94
CA GLY A 160 3.39 -9.85 -6.47
C GLY A 160 4.66 -9.59 -5.65
N ARG A 161 4.87 -8.37 -5.14
CA ARG A 161 6.05 -8.02 -4.32
C ARG A 161 5.74 -8.23 -2.85
N SER A 162 6.70 -8.77 -2.11
CA SER A 162 6.61 -8.89 -0.65
C SER A 162 6.75 -7.51 0.00
N VAL A 163 5.81 -7.16 0.88
CA VAL A 163 5.78 -5.89 1.61
C VAL A 163 5.70 -6.16 3.09
N ALA A 164 6.69 -5.65 3.84
CA ALA A 164 6.69 -5.70 5.29
C ALA A 164 6.03 -4.45 5.87
N HIS A 165 4.99 -4.64 6.67
CA HIS A 165 4.28 -3.59 7.39
C HIS A 165 4.72 -3.58 8.85
N VAL A 166 5.14 -2.42 9.34
CA VAL A 166 5.50 -2.22 10.74
C VAL A 166 4.51 -1.31 11.42
N ILE A 167 3.86 -1.83 12.45
CA ILE A 167 2.92 -1.10 13.28
C ILE A 167 3.54 -0.95 14.66
N ILE A 168 3.45 0.23 15.25
CA ILE A 168 3.89 0.51 16.61
C ILE A 168 2.76 1.14 17.42
N GLY A 169 2.81 0.96 18.73
CA GLY A 169 1.93 1.66 19.67
C GLY A 169 2.54 1.75 21.04
N ALA A 170 2.09 2.73 21.82
CA ALA A 170 2.47 2.87 23.22
C ALA A 170 1.85 1.75 24.08
N LEU A 171 2.61 1.25 25.06
CA LEU A 171 2.12 0.36 26.11
C LEU A 171 1.69 1.21 27.30
N ASN A 172 0.39 1.39 27.46
CA ASN A 172 -0.21 2.15 28.56
C ASN A 172 -0.98 1.22 29.48
N ASN A 173 -0.87 1.45 30.79
CA ASN A 173 -1.54 0.61 31.79
C ASN A 173 -3.08 0.76 31.80
N ASN A 174 -3.61 1.87 31.30
CA ASN A 174 -5.02 2.24 31.46
C ASN A 174 -5.89 2.09 30.21
N ALA A 175 -5.27 2.02 29.01
CA ALA A 175 -5.99 1.85 27.75
C ALA A 175 -5.04 1.32 26.66
N PRO A 176 -5.57 0.60 25.66
CA PRO A 176 -4.77 0.25 24.48
C PRO A 176 -4.30 1.53 23.78
N GLY A 177 -3.00 1.67 23.62
CA GLY A 177 -2.41 2.76 22.86
C GLY A 177 -2.86 2.74 21.39
N ARG A 178 -2.99 3.91 20.78
CA ARG A 178 -3.31 4.01 19.36
C ARG A 178 -2.22 3.35 18.52
N PRO A 179 -2.57 2.45 17.56
CA PRO A 179 -1.61 1.88 16.64
C PRO A 179 -1.26 2.87 15.53
N TYR A 180 0.01 2.89 15.12
CA TYR A 180 0.51 3.70 14.01
C TYR A 180 1.28 2.83 13.02
N ILE A 181 1.03 3.02 11.73
CA ILE A 181 1.88 2.44 10.67
C ILE A 181 3.17 3.25 10.65
N MET A 182 4.27 2.62 11.03
CA MET A 182 5.57 3.27 11.12
C MET A 182 6.41 3.08 9.86
N ASN A 183 6.28 1.92 9.23
CA ASN A 183 6.99 1.59 8.01
C ASN A 183 6.18 0.66 7.12
N CYS A 184 6.39 0.82 5.82
CA CYS A 184 5.86 -0.08 4.79
C CYS A 184 6.96 -0.21 3.75
N GLU A 185 7.69 -1.32 3.75
CA GLU A 185 8.90 -1.50 2.94
C GLU A 185 8.76 -2.73 2.04
N ILE A 186 9.05 -2.55 0.74
CA ILE A 186 9.14 -3.66 -0.20
C ILE A 186 10.43 -4.41 0.11
N VAL A 187 10.32 -5.71 0.34
CA VAL A 187 11.44 -6.58 0.64
C VAL A 187 11.65 -7.60 -0.48
N GLU A 188 12.88 -7.76 -0.96
CA GLU A 188 13.19 -8.71 -2.03
C GLU A 188 13.06 -10.17 -1.57
N ARG A 189 13.45 -10.43 -0.33
CA ARG A 189 13.35 -11.75 0.30
C ARG A 189 13.00 -11.60 1.77
N THR A 190 12.02 -12.35 2.20
CA THR A 190 11.67 -12.43 3.61
C THR A 190 12.55 -13.44 4.32
N ASN A 191 13.42 -12.96 5.18
CA ASN A 191 14.29 -13.75 6.04
C ASN A 191 14.55 -13.02 7.36
N ALA A 192 15.17 -13.70 8.32
CA ALA A 192 15.41 -13.15 9.65
C ALA A 192 16.21 -11.85 9.65
N HIS A 193 17.20 -11.72 8.77
CA HIS A 193 18.02 -10.52 8.66
C HIS A 193 17.21 -9.34 8.12
N THR A 194 16.42 -9.56 7.07
CA THR A 194 15.57 -8.52 6.48
C THR A 194 14.54 -8.01 7.49
N VAL A 195 13.87 -8.92 8.22
CA VAL A 195 12.90 -8.56 9.27
C VAL A 195 13.58 -7.75 10.38
N ALA A 196 14.75 -8.19 10.86
CA ALA A 196 15.51 -7.46 11.88
C ALA A 196 15.93 -6.07 11.39
N THR A 197 16.32 -5.93 10.12
CA THR A 197 16.69 -4.66 9.52
C THR A 197 15.49 -3.71 9.43
N VAL A 198 14.33 -4.20 8.95
CA VAL A 198 13.09 -3.42 8.87
C VAL A 198 12.63 -2.98 10.27
N PHE A 199 12.72 -3.87 11.26
CA PHE A 199 12.44 -3.56 12.66
C PHE A 199 13.31 -2.39 13.15
N TYR A 200 14.64 -2.54 13.02
CA TYR A 200 15.60 -1.54 13.51
C TYR A 200 15.42 -0.18 12.83
N LYS A 201 15.31 -0.13 11.51
CA LYS A 201 15.01 1.09 10.76
C LYS A 201 13.72 1.77 11.23
N SER A 202 12.70 1.00 11.62
CA SER A 202 11.44 1.55 12.08
C SER A 202 11.58 2.19 13.47
N VAL A 203 12.37 1.61 14.33
CA VAL A 203 12.70 2.17 15.64
C VAL A 203 13.57 3.42 15.50
N GLU A 204 14.54 3.43 14.57
CA GLU A 204 15.34 4.63 14.26
C GLU A 204 14.48 5.78 13.74
N LYS A 205 13.50 5.52 12.89
CA LYS A 205 12.54 6.53 12.42
C LYS A 205 11.73 7.13 13.57
N LEU A 206 11.39 6.35 14.58
CA LEU A 206 10.66 6.84 15.76
C LEU A 206 11.56 7.73 16.61
N TRP A 207 12.75 7.26 16.97
CA TRP A 207 13.72 7.95 17.84
C TRP A 207 14.92 8.42 17.01
N GLN A 208 14.82 9.58 16.40
CA GLN A 208 15.78 10.11 15.43
C GLN A 208 17.22 10.23 15.95
N ASN A 209 17.40 10.51 17.24
CA ASN A 209 18.73 10.81 17.81
C ASN A 209 19.35 9.63 18.53
N GLU A 210 18.56 8.88 19.28
CA GLU A 210 19.04 7.76 20.08
C GLU A 210 17.92 6.72 20.26
N VAL A 211 18.20 5.50 19.81
CA VAL A 211 17.27 4.37 19.95
C VAL A 211 17.16 3.96 21.41
N ARG A 212 15.96 4.01 21.96
CA ARG A 212 15.68 3.66 23.36
C ARG A 212 15.42 2.16 23.48
N HIS A 213 16.48 1.39 23.49
CA HIS A 213 16.44 -0.07 23.45
C HIS A 213 15.62 -0.68 24.60
N GLU A 214 15.67 -0.08 25.78
CA GLU A 214 14.96 -0.51 26.98
C GLU A 214 13.44 -0.26 26.93
N LYS A 215 12.99 0.63 26.04
CA LYS A 215 11.56 0.99 25.87
C LYS A 215 10.82 0.06 24.93
N VAL A 216 11.51 -0.76 24.16
CA VAL A 216 10.88 -1.76 23.30
C VAL A 216 10.60 -3.00 24.14
N LEU A 217 9.34 -3.21 24.54
CA LEU A 217 8.98 -4.30 25.44
C LEU A 217 8.29 -5.48 24.73
N LEU A 218 7.66 -5.25 23.59
CA LEU A 218 6.91 -6.31 22.93
C LEU A 218 7.14 -6.28 21.42
N PHE A 219 7.49 -7.44 20.88
CA PHE A 219 7.50 -7.70 19.44
C PHE A 219 6.44 -8.74 19.10
N VAL A 220 5.54 -8.42 18.17
CA VAL A 220 4.45 -9.29 17.71
C VAL A 220 4.71 -9.64 16.25
N SER A 221 4.70 -10.93 15.90
CA SER A 221 4.76 -11.38 14.51
C SER A 221 3.96 -12.66 14.33
N ASP A 222 3.87 -13.18 13.11
CA ASP A 222 3.40 -14.55 12.90
C ASP A 222 4.40 -15.57 13.47
N ALA A 223 4.09 -16.85 13.39
CA ALA A 223 4.94 -17.93 13.87
C ALA A 223 5.88 -18.50 12.78
N ALA A 224 6.18 -17.73 11.73
CA ALA A 224 7.12 -18.18 10.71
C ALA A 224 8.53 -18.38 11.29
N PRO A 225 9.27 -19.40 10.87
CA PRO A 225 10.60 -19.68 11.43
C PRO A 225 11.58 -18.50 11.34
N TYR A 226 11.52 -17.72 10.25
CA TYR A 226 12.36 -16.53 10.07
C TYR A 226 11.96 -15.38 11.01
N MET A 227 10.67 -15.20 11.33
CA MET A 227 10.20 -14.24 12.32
C MET A 227 10.70 -14.59 13.73
N ILE A 228 10.63 -15.88 14.09
CA ILE A 228 11.16 -16.37 15.37
C ILE A 228 12.67 -16.14 15.44
N ALA A 229 13.40 -16.42 14.36
CA ALA A 229 14.84 -16.19 14.29
C ALA A 229 15.20 -14.70 14.40
N ALA A 230 14.43 -13.82 13.73
CA ALA A 230 14.59 -12.38 13.84
C ALA A 230 14.36 -11.89 15.27
N GLY A 231 13.29 -12.35 15.94
CA GLY A 231 13.01 -12.02 17.34
C GLY A 231 14.15 -12.43 18.27
N LYS A 232 14.73 -13.62 18.08
CA LYS A 232 15.91 -14.06 18.84
C LYS A 232 17.13 -13.17 18.62
N SER A 233 17.40 -12.77 17.37
CA SER A 233 18.52 -11.88 17.06
C SER A 233 18.33 -10.48 17.63
N LEU A 234 17.11 -9.93 17.55
CA LEU A 234 16.76 -8.63 18.09
C LEU A 234 16.85 -8.58 19.62
N LYS A 235 16.61 -9.69 20.30
CA LYS A 235 16.71 -9.79 21.77
C LYS A 235 18.08 -9.38 22.32
N VAL A 236 19.15 -9.51 21.53
CA VAL A 236 20.51 -9.10 21.90
C VAL A 236 20.58 -7.57 22.06
N PHE A 237 19.90 -6.83 21.20
CA PHE A 237 19.88 -5.35 21.22
C PHE A 237 18.76 -4.81 22.11
N PHE A 238 17.64 -5.54 22.23
CA PHE A 238 16.46 -5.15 23.00
C PHE A 238 16.23 -6.11 24.17
N PRO A 239 17.02 -6.01 25.26
CA PRO A 239 17.05 -7.03 26.33
C PRO A 239 15.73 -7.19 27.06
N ASN A 240 14.91 -6.12 27.15
CA ASN A 240 13.60 -6.15 27.81
C ASN A 240 12.47 -6.65 26.89
N MET A 241 12.73 -6.79 25.58
CA MET A 241 11.72 -7.17 24.61
C MET A 241 11.28 -8.62 24.77
N ILE A 242 9.97 -8.85 24.78
CA ILE A 242 9.36 -10.17 24.70
C ILE A 242 8.83 -10.35 23.27
N HIS A 243 9.23 -11.43 22.61
CA HIS A 243 8.66 -11.79 21.30
C HIS A 243 7.50 -12.76 21.49
N VAL A 244 6.33 -12.40 20.96
CA VAL A 244 5.11 -13.22 20.99
C VAL A 244 4.57 -13.43 19.59
N THR A 245 3.93 -14.57 19.38
CA THR A 245 3.23 -14.85 18.13
C THR A 245 1.83 -14.24 18.14
N CYS A 246 1.42 -13.70 17.01
CA CYS A 246 0.12 -13.07 16.82
C CYS A 246 -1.02 -14.06 17.07
N VAL A 247 -1.92 -13.74 18.00
CA VAL A 247 -3.07 -14.56 18.35
C VAL A 247 -4.03 -14.73 17.17
N ALA A 248 -4.19 -13.70 16.33
CA ALA A 248 -5.04 -13.79 15.15
C ALA A 248 -4.51 -14.84 14.16
N HIS A 249 -3.19 -14.92 13.92
CA HIS A 249 -2.58 -15.99 13.12
C HIS A 249 -2.73 -17.38 13.79
N ALA A 250 -2.64 -17.45 15.12
CA ALA A 250 -2.88 -18.70 15.83
C ALA A 250 -4.31 -19.20 15.65
N LEU A 251 -5.31 -18.32 15.78
CA LEU A 251 -6.73 -18.64 15.54
C LEU A 251 -6.98 -19.06 14.09
N HIS A 252 -6.32 -18.40 13.13
CA HIS A 252 -6.39 -18.81 11.72
C HIS A 252 -5.89 -20.25 11.51
N ARG A 253 -4.78 -20.62 12.15
CA ARG A 253 -4.27 -22.01 12.10
C ARG A 253 -5.23 -23.01 12.71
N VAL A 254 -5.92 -22.66 13.78
CA VAL A 254 -7.00 -23.49 14.35
C VAL A 254 -8.10 -23.68 13.33
N ALA A 255 -8.56 -22.60 12.68
CA ALA A 255 -9.58 -22.67 11.63
C ALA A 255 -9.14 -23.54 10.43
N GLU A 256 -7.87 -23.46 10.03
CA GLU A 256 -7.32 -24.33 8.99
C GLU A 256 -7.24 -25.80 9.40
N GLN A 257 -6.94 -26.10 10.65
CA GLN A 257 -6.99 -27.48 11.16
C GLN A 257 -8.42 -28.01 11.18
N ALA A 258 -9.39 -27.22 11.67
CA ALA A 258 -10.81 -27.58 11.61
C ALA A 258 -11.24 -27.90 10.17
N ARG A 259 -10.88 -27.03 9.21
CA ARG A 259 -11.16 -27.26 7.78
C ARG A 259 -10.63 -28.61 7.27
N LYS A 260 -9.41 -29.00 7.69
CA LYS A 260 -8.81 -30.29 7.30
C LYS A 260 -9.51 -31.51 7.89
N ILE A 261 -10.10 -31.35 9.08
CA ILE A 261 -10.85 -32.42 9.76
C ILE A 261 -12.20 -32.65 9.05
N PHE A 262 -12.78 -31.61 8.42
CA PHE A 262 -14.07 -31.69 7.74
C PHE A 262 -13.96 -31.50 6.21
N PRO A 263 -13.33 -32.42 5.49
CA PRO A 263 -13.06 -32.26 4.04
C PRO A 263 -14.36 -32.22 3.21
N ASN A 264 -15.43 -32.89 3.63
CA ASN A 264 -16.72 -32.85 2.92
C ASN A 264 -17.41 -31.50 3.05
N VAL A 265 -17.29 -30.83 4.21
CA VAL A 265 -17.78 -29.45 4.40
C VAL A 265 -16.98 -28.49 3.50
N ASP A 266 -15.67 -28.63 3.44
CA ASP A 266 -14.85 -27.79 2.56
C ASP A 266 -15.21 -27.95 1.07
N ARG A 267 -15.41 -29.21 0.63
CA ARG A 267 -15.85 -29.52 -0.74
C ARG A 267 -17.25 -28.95 -1.03
N LEU A 268 -18.19 -29.06 -0.06
CA LEU A 268 -19.54 -28.48 -0.20
C LEU A 268 -19.47 -26.97 -0.40
N ILE A 269 -18.75 -26.23 0.46
CA ILE A 269 -18.55 -24.80 0.37
C ILE A 269 -17.93 -24.43 -0.99
N ALA A 270 -16.91 -25.17 -1.42
CA ALA A 270 -16.23 -24.91 -2.69
C ALA A 270 -17.13 -25.17 -3.91
N SER A 271 -17.97 -26.22 -3.89
CA SER A 271 -18.85 -26.57 -4.99
C SER A 271 -20.01 -25.58 -5.08
N VAL A 272 -20.63 -25.21 -3.98
CA VAL A 272 -21.70 -24.18 -3.99
C VAL A 272 -21.16 -22.80 -4.40
N LYS A 273 -19.94 -22.44 -3.98
CA LYS A 273 -19.27 -21.23 -4.49
C LYS A 273 -19.20 -21.22 -6.03
N LYS A 274 -18.82 -22.34 -6.66
CA LYS A 274 -18.73 -22.47 -8.11
C LYS A 274 -20.10 -22.35 -8.79
N ILE A 275 -21.17 -22.83 -8.16
CA ILE A 275 -22.56 -22.74 -8.66
C ILE A 275 -22.95 -21.27 -8.91
N PHE A 276 -22.59 -20.37 -8.02
CA PHE A 276 -22.95 -18.95 -8.11
C PHE A 276 -21.91 -18.08 -8.83
N LEU A 277 -20.70 -18.62 -9.07
CA LEU A 277 -19.62 -17.87 -9.70
C LEU A 277 -19.95 -17.58 -11.18
N LYS A 278 -20.00 -16.29 -11.54
CA LYS A 278 -20.35 -15.84 -12.91
C LYS A 278 -21.69 -16.38 -13.43
N ALA A 279 -22.64 -16.64 -12.54
CA ALA A 279 -23.96 -17.21 -12.86
C ALA A 279 -25.11 -16.29 -12.39
N PRO A 280 -25.35 -15.13 -13.05
CA PRO A 280 -26.34 -14.14 -12.61
C PRO A 280 -27.78 -14.73 -12.54
N LEU A 281 -28.15 -15.61 -13.46
CA LEU A 281 -29.48 -16.24 -13.45
C LEU A 281 -29.70 -17.13 -12.22
N ARG A 282 -28.67 -17.87 -11.77
CA ARG A 282 -28.77 -18.68 -10.56
C ARG A 282 -28.82 -17.80 -9.30
N VAL A 283 -28.13 -16.67 -9.31
CA VAL A 283 -28.22 -15.67 -8.23
C VAL A 283 -29.61 -15.08 -8.14
N GLU A 284 -30.22 -14.76 -9.27
CA GLU A 284 -31.60 -14.24 -9.34
C GLU A 284 -32.63 -15.27 -8.87
N ALA A 285 -32.50 -16.52 -9.33
CA ALA A 285 -33.36 -17.64 -8.89
C ALA A 285 -33.25 -17.87 -7.38
N PHE A 286 -32.02 -17.86 -6.84
CA PHE A 286 -31.80 -17.99 -5.40
C PHE A 286 -32.50 -16.89 -4.60
N ARG A 287 -32.34 -15.62 -5.01
CA ARG A 287 -32.99 -14.47 -4.37
C ARG A 287 -34.50 -14.50 -4.46
N SER A 288 -35.03 -14.97 -5.58
CA SER A 288 -36.49 -15.11 -5.77
C SER A 288 -37.07 -16.19 -4.86
N MET A 289 -36.39 -17.32 -4.71
CA MET A 289 -36.88 -18.45 -3.92
C MET A 289 -36.60 -18.33 -2.43
N LEU A 290 -35.47 -17.76 -2.07
CA LEU A 290 -34.95 -17.70 -0.70
C LEU A 290 -34.68 -16.24 -0.27
N GLY A 291 -35.58 -15.32 -0.62
CA GLY A 291 -35.38 -13.87 -0.48
C GLY A 291 -35.08 -13.33 0.91
N GLY A 292 -35.18 -14.15 1.96
CA GLY A 292 -34.76 -13.81 3.33
C GLY A 292 -33.35 -14.31 3.70
N ILE A 293 -32.72 -15.11 2.82
CA ILE A 293 -31.42 -15.73 3.08
C ILE A 293 -30.34 -15.03 2.21
N PRO A 294 -29.25 -14.53 2.80
CA PRO A 294 -28.16 -13.97 2.03
C PRO A 294 -27.50 -15.05 1.14
N LEU A 295 -26.89 -14.64 0.04
CA LEU A 295 -26.14 -15.57 -0.82
C LEU A 295 -25.04 -16.29 -0.04
N PRO A 296 -24.75 -17.57 -0.37
CA PRO A 296 -23.70 -18.34 0.28
C PRO A 296 -22.36 -17.59 0.29
N PRO A 297 -21.72 -17.43 1.44
CA PRO A 297 -20.46 -16.71 1.55
C PRO A 297 -19.37 -17.42 0.76
N GLN A 298 -18.47 -16.62 0.20
CA GLN A 298 -17.32 -17.11 -0.57
C GLN A 298 -16.06 -16.93 0.29
N PRO A 299 -15.62 -17.95 1.03
CA PRO A 299 -14.46 -17.79 1.90
C PRO A 299 -13.21 -17.44 1.08
N VAL A 300 -12.47 -16.48 1.60
CA VAL A 300 -11.16 -16.10 1.07
C VAL A 300 -10.11 -16.81 1.90
N VAL A 301 -9.37 -17.73 1.28
CA VAL A 301 -8.40 -18.60 1.97
C VAL A 301 -7.36 -17.81 2.79
N THR A 302 -6.99 -16.63 2.32
CA THR A 302 -6.03 -15.74 2.98
C THR A 302 -6.64 -14.84 4.07
N ARG A 303 -7.98 -14.92 4.31
CA ARG A 303 -8.66 -14.12 5.35
C ARG A 303 -9.15 -15.02 6.48
N TRP A 304 -8.74 -14.66 7.67
CA TRP A 304 -8.99 -15.39 8.91
C TRP A 304 -10.48 -15.59 9.20
N GLY A 305 -10.82 -16.81 9.57
CA GLY A 305 -12.20 -17.14 9.99
C GLY A 305 -13.26 -17.17 8.89
N THR A 306 -12.97 -16.75 7.67
CA THR A 306 -14.00 -16.69 6.60
C THR A 306 -14.55 -18.08 6.26
N TRP A 307 -13.75 -19.14 6.38
CA TRP A 307 -14.20 -20.50 6.18
C TRP A 307 -15.14 -20.97 7.31
N ILE A 308 -14.82 -20.64 8.57
CA ILE A 308 -15.68 -20.96 9.70
C ILE A 308 -17.03 -20.27 9.56
N ASN A 309 -17.02 -18.96 9.21
CA ASN A 309 -18.26 -18.22 8.95
C ASN A 309 -19.08 -18.84 7.81
N ALA A 310 -18.42 -19.35 6.78
CA ALA A 310 -19.10 -20.10 5.73
C ALA A 310 -19.71 -21.41 6.29
N ALA A 311 -18.95 -22.20 7.03
CA ALA A 311 -19.45 -23.44 7.62
C ALA A 311 -20.67 -23.20 8.54
N LEU A 312 -20.63 -22.18 9.39
CA LEU A 312 -21.76 -21.76 10.22
C LEU A 312 -22.98 -21.38 9.40
N TYR A 313 -22.80 -20.58 8.32
CA TYR A 313 -23.87 -20.23 7.39
C TYR A 313 -24.52 -21.49 6.76
N TYR A 314 -23.71 -22.47 6.36
CA TYR A 314 -24.21 -23.74 5.80
C TYR A 314 -24.93 -24.59 6.84
N GLY A 315 -24.51 -24.56 8.09
CA GLY A 315 -25.22 -25.21 9.21
C GLY A 315 -26.60 -24.58 9.44
N GLU A 316 -26.64 -23.24 9.52
CA GLU A 316 -27.87 -22.48 9.76
C GLU A 316 -28.89 -22.62 8.62
N HIS A 317 -28.43 -22.62 7.39
CA HIS A 317 -29.27 -22.61 6.18
C HIS A 317 -29.26 -23.95 5.42
N PHE A 318 -28.95 -25.05 6.08
CA PHE A 318 -28.74 -26.36 5.44
C PHE A 318 -29.91 -26.82 4.57
N GLU A 319 -31.12 -26.90 5.14
CA GLU A 319 -32.30 -27.41 4.41
C GLU A 319 -32.73 -26.49 3.25
N PRO A 320 -32.82 -25.15 3.42
CA PRO A 320 -33.06 -24.26 2.27
C PRO A 320 -32.09 -24.41 1.14
N LEU A 321 -30.77 -24.47 1.44
CA LEU A 321 -29.73 -24.66 0.43
C LEU A 321 -29.83 -26.01 -0.26
N LYS A 322 -30.00 -27.08 0.46
CA LYS A 322 -30.21 -28.44 -0.03
C LYS A 322 -31.36 -28.49 -1.01
N ASN A 323 -32.54 -27.92 -0.60
CA ASN A 323 -33.74 -27.89 -1.43
C ASN A 323 -33.50 -27.06 -2.74
N PHE A 324 -32.87 -25.91 -2.61
CA PHE A 324 -32.53 -25.11 -3.80
C PHE A 324 -31.66 -25.88 -4.79
N VAL A 325 -30.56 -26.50 -4.31
CA VAL A 325 -29.61 -27.21 -5.17
C VAL A 325 -30.24 -28.47 -5.76
N ARG A 326 -31.05 -29.22 -5.02
CA ARG A 326 -31.63 -30.47 -5.49
C ARG A 326 -32.88 -30.31 -6.34
N SER A 327 -33.74 -29.35 -6.03
CA SER A 327 -35.01 -29.24 -6.73
C SER A 327 -35.01 -28.21 -7.86
N HIS A 328 -34.26 -27.11 -7.69
CA HIS A 328 -34.26 -26.03 -8.68
C HIS A 328 -33.17 -26.17 -9.74
N LEU A 329 -32.02 -26.73 -9.37
CA LEU A 329 -30.89 -26.92 -10.27
C LEU A 329 -30.74 -28.34 -10.80
N ASP A 330 -31.73 -29.24 -10.57
CA ASP A 330 -31.66 -30.66 -10.95
C ASP A 330 -31.53 -30.89 -12.47
N SER A 331 -32.11 -29.99 -13.27
CA SER A 331 -32.05 -30.07 -14.73
C SER A 331 -30.77 -29.50 -15.36
N GLU A 332 -29.86 -28.90 -14.54
CA GLU A 332 -28.65 -28.30 -15.04
C GLU A 332 -27.46 -29.26 -14.99
N ASP A 333 -26.83 -29.50 -16.15
CA ASP A 333 -25.63 -30.33 -16.26
C ASP A 333 -24.38 -29.55 -15.89
N SER A 334 -24.02 -29.62 -14.59
CA SER A 334 -22.83 -28.99 -14.02
C SER A 334 -22.20 -29.87 -12.97
N THR A 335 -20.89 -30.15 -13.13
CA THR A 335 -20.12 -30.95 -12.15
C THR A 335 -20.18 -30.37 -10.74
N ALA A 336 -20.25 -29.05 -10.60
CA ALA A 336 -20.35 -28.38 -9.29
C ALA A 336 -21.73 -28.60 -8.65
N ILE A 337 -22.81 -28.64 -9.44
CA ILE A 337 -24.17 -28.92 -8.97
C ILE A 337 -24.26 -30.39 -8.55
N GLY A 338 -23.84 -31.33 -9.40
CA GLY A 338 -23.86 -32.76 -9.06
C GLY A 338 -23.04 -33.07 -7.81
N GLU A 339 -21.87 -32.44 -7.63
CA GLU A 339 -21.08 -32.60 -6.43
C GLU A 339 -21.78 -32.04 -5.18
N ALA A 340 -22.38 -30.84 -5.27
CA ALA A 340 -23.14 -30.24 -4.17
C ALA A 340 -24.36 -31.09 -3.80
N GLN A 341 -25.12 -31.61 -4.79
CA GLN A 341 -26.26 -32.52 -4.58
C GLN A 341 -25.84 -33.80 -3.87
N HIS A 342 -24.72 -34.40 -4.30
CA HIS A 342 -24.16 -35.59 -3.64
C HIS A 342 -23.81 -35.29 -2.19
N LEU A 343 -23.06 -34.20 -1.94
CA LEU A 343 -22.61 -33.84 -0.61
C LEU A 343 -23.78 -33.51 0.35
N PHE A 344 -24.80 -32.76 -0.12
CA PHE A 344 -26.03 -32.54 0.65
C PHE A 344 -26.83 -33.81 0.95
N GLY A 345 -26.55 -34.90 0.21
CA GLY A 345 -27.14 -36.22 0.41
C GLY A 345 -26.46 -37.07 1.50
N LEU A 346 -25.21 -36.71 1.88
CA LEU A 346 -24.47 -37.44 2.89
C LEU A 346 -25.09 -37.22 4.28
N GLU A 347 -25.37 -38.30 5.00
CA GLU A 347 -25.97 -38.23 6.36
C GLU A 347 -25.02 -37.55 7.36
N SER A 348 -23.69 -37.71 7.17
CA SER A 348 -22.66 -37.13 8.04
C SER A 348 -22.52 -35.62 7.90
N ILE A 349 -22.80 -35.04 6.70
CA ILE A 349 -22.49 -33.63 6.43
C ILE A 349 -23.22 -32.65 7.35
N ARG A 350 -24.45 -33.01 7.74
CA ARG A 350 -25.22 -32.18 8.67
C ARG A 350 -24.61 -32.18 10.07
N ASN A 351 -24.13 -33.33 10.54
CA ASN A 351 -23.46 -33.46 11.82
C ASN A 351 -22.11 -32.76 11.82
N ASP A 352 -21.40 -32.76 10.67
CA ASP A 352 -20.12 -32.10 10.50
C ASP A 352 -20.25 -30.55 10.49
N LEU A 353 -21.48 -30.00 10.27
CA LEU A 353 -21.79 -28.58 10.23
C LEU A 353 -22.32 -28.03 11.57
N VAL A 354 -22.66 -28.87 12.52
CA VAL A 354 -23.14 -28.51 13.86
C VAL A 354 -22.01 -28.62 14.87
#